data_ce0364ca88f0fa5628ecfa4c5906c036
#
_entry.id   ce0364ca88f0fa5628ecfa4c5906c036
#
_cell.length_a   1.000
_cell.length_b   1.000
_cell.length_c   1.000
_cell.angle_alpha   90.00
_cell.angle_beta   90.00
_cell.angle_gamma   90.00
#
_symmetry.space_group_name_H-M   'P 1'
#
loop_
_entity.id
_entity.type
_entity.pdbx_description
1 polymer ?
#
loop_
_entity_poly.entity_id
_entity_poly.type
_entity_poly.pdbx_seq_one_letter_code
_entity_poly.pdbx_strand_id
1 'polypeptide(L)'
;MFGHTFYWGLIRKYVSYFGTCFNDIEITRTIKGGSEPSDLIKVPLTYAPKKRVLVRFDQDPGIDRPSAITLPRMAFEIAGSIQYDATRNLPGLNKFASLEPTDANKMKIMYVGCPINIPFNLYIYVKNTEDGTKIIEQILPFFKPEWTASVQLIPEHGITMDIPIVHVDTQIEDQYDGSFKERQILTYTLSFNMKAWLFGPEYKKPIIKFSNTNFYTTANDQVGAIKVTPGMDANGVATSNSLITVLPSEIYADDDFGYIIERTGNIFLE
;
A
#
# COMPACT_ATOMS: atom_id res chain seq x y z
N MET A 1 -20.09 -8.96 -9.67
CA MET A 1 -18.96 -8.73 -8.76
C MET A 1 -17.66 -8.39 -9.51
N PHE A 2 -17.40 -9.00 -10.66
CA PHE A 2 -16.17 -8.80 -11.46
C PHE A 2 -16.37 -7.95 -12.72
N GLY A 3 -17.32 -7.01 -12.74
CA GLY A 3 -17.65 -6.19 -13.93
C GLY A 3 -17.05 -4.79 -13.97
N HIS A 4 -16.30 -4.36 -12.93
CA HIS A 4 -15.71 -3.02 -12.88
C HIS A 4 -14.21 -3.10 -13.11
N THR A 5 -13.71 -2.39 -14.11
CA THR A 5 -12.27 -2.20 -14.29
C THR A 5 -11.79 -1.14 -13.30
N PHE A 6 -10.82 -1.49 -12.47
CA PHE A 6 -10.13 -0.55 -11.56
C PHE A 6 -8.66 -0.90 -11.47
N TYR A 7 -7.83 0.09 -11.23
CA TYR A 7 -6.39 -0.10 -11.09
C TYR A 7 -5.78 0.99 -10.20
N TRP A 8 -5.42 0.63 -8.97
CA TRP A 8 -4.79 1.53 -8.01
C TRP A 8 -3.27 1.57 -8.10
N GLY A 9 -2.68 0.69 -8.90
CA GLY A 9 -1.24 0.56 -9.05
C GLY A 9 -0.50 0.11 -7.79
N LEU A 10 -1.17 -0.56 -6.86
CA LEU A 10 -0.63 -0.91 -5.54
C LEU A 10 0.61 -1.78 -5.61
N ILE A 11 0.60 -2.83 -6.44
CA ILE A 11 1.77 -3.71 -6.60
C ILE A 11 2.97 -2.91 -7.09
N ARG A 12 2.76 -1.97 -8.03
CA ARG A 12 3.82 -1.09 -8.52
C ARG A 12 4.38 -0.19 -7.40
N LYS A 13 3.49 0.34 -6.54
CA LYS A 13 3.90 1.13 -5.36
C LYS A 13 4.74 0.29 -4.40
N TYR A 14 4.34 -0.96 -4.13
CA TYR A 14 5.10 -1.87 -3.27
C TYR A 14 6.48 -2.22 -3.82
N VAL A 15 6.57 -2.47 -5.13
CA VAL A 15 7.86 -2.69 -5.80
C VAL A 15 8.75 -1.45 -5.69
N SER A 16 8.19 -0.27 -5.94
CA SER A 16 8.92 1.00 -5.81
C SER A 16 9.37 1.25 -4.38
N TYR A 17 8.47 0.99 -3.40
CA TYR A 17 8.79 1.12 -1.98
C TYR A 17 9.93 0.20 -1.56
N PHE A 18 9.87 -1.08 -1.95
CA PHE A 18 10.96 -2.03 -1.68
C PHE A 18 12.29 -1.56 -2.29
N GLY A 19 12.26 -1.10 -3.54
CA GLY A 19 13.46 -0.58 -4.21
C GLY A 19 14.04 0.66 -3.52
N THR A 20 13.19 1.56 -2.99
CA THR A 20 13.64 2.76 -2.29
C THR A 20 14.39 2.41 -1.00
N CYS A 21 14.01 1.33 -0.29
CA CYS A 21 14.68 0.90 0.94
C CYS A 21 16.17 0.58 0.74
N PHE A 22 16.57 0.13 -0.45
CA PHE A 22 17.93 -0.35 -0.71
C PHE A 22 18.69 0.48 -1.76
N ASN A 23 18.15 1.62 -2.18
CA ASN A 23 18.72 2.39 -3.29
C ASN A 23 19.99 3.17 -2.94
N ASP A 24 20.23 3.43 -1.65
CA ASP A 24 21.32 4.33 -1.21
C ASP A 24 22.44 3.59 -0.45
N ILE A 25 22.68 2.34 -0.82
CA ILE A 25 23.78 1.55 -0.26
C ILE A 25 25.09 1.91 -0.95
N GLU A 26 26.10 2.22 -0.13
CA GLU A 26 27.44 2.61 -0.58
C GLU A 26 28.51 1.78 0.13
N ILE A 27 29.57 1.42 -0.58
CA ILE A 27 30.72 0.73 -0.02
C ILE A 27 31.99 1.56 -0.16
N THR A 28 32.87 1.43 0.81
CA THR A 28 34.20 2.06 0.78
C THR A 28 35.24 1.02 0.42
N ARG A 29 36.15 1.36 -0.50
CA ARG A 29 37.35 0.57 -0.82
C ARG A 29 38.61 1.33 -0.42
N THR A 30 39.57 0.62 0.16
CA THR A 30 40.87 1.17 0.49
C THR A 30 41.80 1.00 -0.71
N ILE A 31 42.43 2.05 -1.18
CA ILE A 31 43.46 1.96 -2.23
C ILE A 31 44.73 1.34 -1.59
N LYS A 32 45.35 0.41 -2.33
CA LYS A 32 46.59 -0.23 -1.89
C LYS A 32 47.65 0.83 -1.58
N GLY A 33 48.02 0.94 -0.29
CA GLY A 33 49.08 1.83 0.21
C GLY A 33 48.62 3.07 1.00
N GLY A 34 47.30 3.31 1.10
CA GLY A 34 46.73 4.38 1.91
C GLY A 34 46.06 3.87 3.18
N SER A 35 46.19 4.61 4.29
CA SER A 35 45.46 4.32 5.53
C SER A 35 44.01 4.81 5.54
N GLU A 36 43.59 5.57 4.54
CA GLU A 36 42.26 6.17 4.49
C GLU A 36 41.40 5.57 3.39
N PRO A 37 40.08 5.38 3.64
CA PRO A 37 39.15 4.95 2.60
C PRO A 37 39.04 6.04 1.54
N SER A 38 39.42 5.76 0.30
CA SER A 38 39.55 6.80 -0.72
C SER A 38 38.49 6.77 -1.79
N ASP A 39 37.74 5.68 -1.92
CA ASP A 39 36.67 5.57 -2.94
C ASP A 39 35.36 5.13 -2.31
N LEU A 40 34.36 6.02 -2.38
CA LEU A 40 32.97 5.70 -2.05
C LEU A 40 32.27 5.24 -3.32
N ILE A 41 31.81 4.00 -3.35
CA ILE A 41 31.17 3.38 -4.50
C ILE A 41 29.71 3.14 -4.18
N LYS A 42 28.79 3.83 -4.87
CA LYS A 42 27.35 3.55 -4.80
C LYS A 42 27.04 2.21 -5.49
N VAL A 43 26.30 1.36 -4.82
CA VAL A 43 25.88 0.04 -5.34
C VAL A 43 24.58 0.20 -6.11
N PRO A 44 24.57 0.06 -7.46
CA PRO A 44 23.37 0.26 -8.24
C PRO A 44 22.36 -0.87 -8.01
N LEU A 45 21.09 -0.48 -7.84
CA LEU A 45 19.97 -1.38 -7.66
C LEU A 45 19.09 -1.43 -8.91
N THR A 46 18.62 -2.62 -9.28
CA THR A 46 17.77 -2.81 -10.47
C THR A 46 16.64 -3.80 -10.19
N TYR A 47 15.42 -3.53 -10.64
CA TYR A 47 14.35 -4.52 -10.64
C TYR A 47 14.55 -5.49 -11.81
N ALA A 48 15.01 -6.70 -11.52
CA ALA A 48 15.26 -7.72 -12.53
C ALA A 48 15.34 -9.12 -11.94
N PRO A 49 14.83 -10.15 -12.64
CA PRO A 49 14.98 -11.54 -12.24
C PRO A 49 16.45 -11.98 -12.19
N LYS A 50 16.80 -12.83 -11.20
CA LYS A 50 18.17 -13.39 -11.02
C LYS A 50 18.77 -13.90 -12.32
N LYS A 51 18.04 -14.75 -13.04
CA LYS A 51 18.51 -15.36 -14.30
C LYS A 51 18.85 -14.31 -15.36
N ARG A 52 18.06 -13.23 -15.47
CA ARG A 52 18.28 -12.19 -16.47
C ARG A 52 19.55 -11.38 -16.18
N VAL A 53 19.86 -11.17 -14.94
CA VAL A 53 21.08 -10.46 -14.51
C VAL A 53 22.29 -11.32 -14.78
N LEU A 54 22.27 -12.63 -14.43
CA LEU A 54 23.36 -13.57 -14.67
C LEU A 54 23.66 -13.71 -16.17
N VAL A 55 22.63 -13.90 -17.01
CA VAL A 55 22.81 -13.95 -18.48
C VAL A 55 23.48 -12.68 -19.03
N ARG A 56 23.19 -11.51 -18.46
CA ARG A 56 23.87 -10.26 -18.87
C ARG A 56 25.35 -10.26 -18.48
N PHE A 57 25.72 -10.86 -17.37
CA PHE A 57 27.12 -10.99 -17.00
C PHE A 57 27.86 -11.92 -17.95
N ASP A 58 27.19 -13.01 -18.44
CA ASP A 58 27.78 -14.00 -19.34
C ASP A 58 27.87 -13.49 -20.80
N GLN A 59 26.86 -12.70 -21.23
CA GLN A 59 26.77 -12.21 -22.62
C GLN A 59 27.58 -10.94 -22.91
N ASP A 60 28.19 -10.31 -21.89
CA ASP A 60 28.97 -9.09 -22.07
C ASP A 60 30.48 -9.31 -21.79
N PRO A 61 31.16 -10.25 -22.49
CA PRO A 61 32.61 -10.39 -22.45
C PRO A 61 33.30 -9.34 -23.34
N GLY A 62 32.55 -8.38 -23.89
CA GLY A 62 33.02 -7.44 -24.89
C GLY A 62 33.97 -6.39 -24.33
N ILE A 63 35.22 -6.56 -24.64
CA ILE A 63 36.35 -5.66 -24.38
C ILE A 63 36.15 -4.28 -25.04
N ASP A 64 35.23 -4.14 -25.99
CA ASP A 64 35.02 -2.92 -26.80
C ASP A 64 33.84 -2.03 -26.44
N ARG A 65 33.08 -2.32 -25.35
CA ARG A 65 31.99 -1.45 -24.91
C ARG A 65 32.37 -0.67 -23.65
N PRO A 66 32.25 0.68 -23.66
CA PRO A 66 32.58 1.50 -22.49
C PRO A 66 31.62 1.33 -21.29
N SER A 67 30.59 0.49 -21.40
CA SER A 67 29.65 0.17 -20.34
C SER A 67 29.69 -1.30 -19.92
N ALA A 68 30.85 -1.79 -19.52
CA ALA A 68 30.93 -3.07 -18.82
C ALA A 68 30.10 -3.00 -17.52
N ILE A 69 29.29 -4.02 -17.27
CA ILE A 69 28.55 -4.11 -16.01
C ILE A 69 29.55 -4.21 -14.87
N THR A 70 29.59 -3.19 -14.02
CA THR A 70 30.48 -3.13 -12.88
C THR A 70 29.87 -3.84 -11.66
N LEU A 71 30.73 -4.59 -10.93
CA LEU A 71 30.41 -5.13 -9.61
C LEU A 71 31.03 -4.22 -8.53
N PRO A 72 30.38 -4.00 -7.39
CA PRO A 72 29.16 -4.62 -6.88
C PRO A 72 27.86 -4.11 -7.51
N ARG A 73 26.85 -4.95 -7.51
CA ARG A 73 25.52 -4.62 -8.02
C ARG A 73 24.43 -5.35 -7.26
N MET A 74 23.26 -4.73 -7.15
CA MET A 74 22.09 -5.36 -6.58
C MET A 74 20.95 -5.48 -7.59
N ALA A 75 20.16 -6.52 -7.44
CA ALA A 75 18.90 -6.68 -8.16
C ALA A 75 17.84 -7.22 -7.22
N PHE A 76 16.58 -6.94 -7.49
CA PHE A 76 15.49 -7.52 -6.72
C PHE A 76 14.31 -7.90 -7.62
N GLU A 77 13.53 -8.86 -7.15
CA GLU A 77 12.33 -9.31 -7.83
C GLU A 77 11.28 -9.77 -6.83
N ILE A 78 10.01 -9.84 -7.27
CA ILE A 78 8.98 -10.56 -6.54
C ILE A 78 9.27 -12.06 -6.73
N ALA A 79 9.50 -12.78 -5.62
CA ALA A 79 9.86 -14.18 -5.63
C ALA A 79 8.66 -15.06 -5.24
N GLY A 80 8.38 -16.08 -6.04
CA GLY A 80 7.32 -17.04 -5.73
C GLY A 80 5.91 -16.50 -5.92
N SER A 81 4.98 -16.83 -5.01
CA SER A 81 3.56 -16.49 -5.09
C SER A 81 3.14 -15.43 -4.08
N ILE A 82 2.30 -14.50 -4.53
CA ILE A 82 1.57 -13.59 -3.64
C ILE A 82 0.51 -14.40 -2.91
N GLN A 83 0.51 -14.38 -1.59
CA GLN A 83 -0.38 -15.19 -0.77
C GLN A 83 -1.30 -14.32 0.09
N TYR A 84 -2.52 -14.81 0.34
CA TYR A 84 -3.41 -14.22 1.33
C TYR A 84 -2.83 -14.44 2.74
N ASP A 85 -2.84 -13.40 3.57
CA ASP A 85 -2.41 -13.50 4.96
C ASP A 85 -3.59 -13.74 5.89
N ALA A 86 -3.87 -15.01 6.17
CA ALA A 86 -4.96 -15.40 7.05
C ALA A 86 -4.71 -15.07 8.54
N THR A 87 -3.47 -14.71 8.91
CA THR A 87 -3.13 -14.40 10.30
C THR A 87 -3.52 -12.97 10.71
N ARG A 88 -3.68 -12.07 9.74
CA ARG A 88 -4.12 -10.71 10.00
C ARG A 88 -5.64 -10.64 10.14
N ASN A 89 -6.11 -10.19 11.31
CA ASN A 89 -7.53 -9.95 11.54
C ASN A 89 -8.00 -8.75 10.71
N LEU A 90 -9.12 -8.92 10.02
CA LEU A 90 -9.80 -7.81 9.36
C LEU A 90 -10.48 -6.93 10.43
N PRO A 91 -10.40 -5.60 10.32
CA PRO A 91 -11.11 -4.71 11.23
C PRO A 91 -12.62 -4.94 11.10
N GLY A 92 -13.35 -4.80 12.22
CA GLY A 92 -14.81 -4.98 12.26
C GLY A 92 -15.58 -4.04 11.32
N LEU A 93 -14.98 -2.89 10.95
CA LEU A 93 -15.51 -1.99 9.94
C LEU A 93 -15.06 -2.46 8.56
N ASN A 94 -15.98 -3.00 7.79
CA ASN A 94 -15.68 -3.57 6.48
C ASN A 94 -15.68 -2.56 5.32
N LYS A 95 -15.81 -1.25 5.58
CA LYS A 95 -15.93 -0.21 4.56
C LYS A 95 -15.26 1.08 4.98
N PHE A 96 -14.55 1.70 4.04
CA PHE A 96 -14.18 3.10 4.12
C PHE A 96 -15.21 3.92 3.33
N ALA A 97 -15.69 5.00 3.91
CA ALA A 97 -16.60 5.93 3.26
C ALA A 97 -16.01 7.34 3.33
N SER A 98 -16.06 8.04 2.21
CA SER A 98 -15.69 9.44 2.10
C SER A 98 -16.67 10.16 1.21
N LEU A 99 -16.82 11.47 1.41
CA LEU A 99 -17.66 12.29 0.52
C LEU A 99 -17.02 12.39 -0.87
N GLU A 100 -17.86 12.52 -1.88
CA GLU A 100 -17.39 12.88 -3.22
C GLU A 100 -17.14 14.39 -3.27
N PRO A 101 -15.91 14.85 -3.59
CA PRO A 101 -15.60 16.29 -3.61
C PRO A 101 -16.46 17.12 -4.58
N THR A 102 -17.04 16.47 -5.59
CA THR A 102 -17.83 17.09 -6.65
C THR A 102 -19.33 17.02 -6.43
N ASP A 103 -19.82 16.16 -5.54
CA ASP A 103 -21.25 15.96 -5.29
C ASP A 103 -21.50 15.54 -3.83
N ALA A 104 -21.87 16.50 -3.01
CA ALA A 104 -22.16 16.33 -1.58
C ALA A 104 -23.33 15.37 -1.27
N ASN A 105 -24.10 14.95 -2.29
CA ASN A 105 -25.18 13.97 -2.16
C ASN A 105 -24.74 12.54 -2.41
N LYS A 106 -23.44 12.33 -2.71
CA LYS A 106 -22.87 11.00 -2.98
C LYS A 106 -21.72 10.72 -2.04
N MET A 107 -21.66 9.50 -1.58
CA MET A 107 -20.54 8.94 -0.84
C MET A 107 -19.77 7.97 -1.71
N LYS A 108 -18.47 8.04 -1.64
CA LYS A 108 -17.54 7.05 -2.15
C LYS A 108 -17.35 5.99 -1.08
N ILE A 109 -17.63 4.75 -1.42
CA ILE A 109 -17.50 3.62 -0.51
C ILE A 109 -16.50 2.65 -1.08
N MET A 110 -15.53 2.24 -0.28
CA MET A 110 -14.58 1.20 -0.61
C MET A 110 -14.52 0.17 0.52
N TYR A 111 -14.43 -1.10 0.16
CA TYR A 111 -14.26 -2.15 1.16
C TYR A 111 -12.84 -2.15 1.72
N VAL A 112 -12.70 -2.60 2.96
CA VAL A 112 -11.40 -2.83 3.59
C VAL A 112 -10.56 -3.74 2.71
N GLY A 113 -9.26 -3.44 2.64
CA GLY A 113 -8.32 -4.18 1.80
C GLY A 113 -8.16 -5.64 2.22
N CYS A 114 -7.78 -6.45 1.26
CA CYS A 114 -7.38 -7.83 1.46
C CYS A 114 -5.91 -7.86 1.92
N PRO A 115 -5.58 -8.46 3.08
CA PRO A 115 -4.20 -8.59 3.53
C PRO A 115 -3.48 -9.65 2.70
N ILE A 116 -2.32 -9.28 2.18
CA ILE A 116 -1.48 -10.17 1.37
C ILE A 116 -0.03 -10.14 1.82
N ASN A 117 0.67 -11.21 1.56
CA ASN A 117 2.10 -11.33 1.70
C ASN A 117 2.74 -11.36 0.32
N ILE A 118 3.68 -10.46 0.09
CA ILE A 118 4.45 -10.36 -1.16
C ILE A 118 5.89 -10.74 -0.84
N PRO A 119 6.37 -11.90 -1.30
CA PRO A 119 7.76 -12.28 -1.13
C PRO A 119 8.65 -11.52 -2.12
N PHE A 120 9.76 -10.99 -1.63
CA PHE A 120 10.81 -10.34 -2.42
C PHE A 120 12.14 -11.02 -2.17
N ASN A 121 12.92 -11.19 -3.23
CA ASN A 121 14.33 -11.55 -3.13
C ASN A 121 15.20 -10.37 -3.57
N LEU A 122 16.18 -10.04 -2.75
CA LEU A 122 17.24 -9.09 -3.05
C LEU A 122 18.52 -9.89 -3.33
N TYR A 123 19.06 -9.71 -4.52
CA TYR A 123 20.30 -10.33 -4.95
C TYR A 123 21.44 -9.32 -4.92
N ILE A 124 22.53 -9.69 -4.28
CA ILE A 124 23.75 -8.88 -4.20
C ILE A 124 24.84 -9.63 -4.96
N TYR A 125 25.32 -9.04 -6.04
CA TYR A 125 26.38 -9.61 -6.87
C TYR A 125 27.68 -8.88 -6.58
N VAL A 126 28.69 -9.63 -6.14
CA VAL A 126 30.00 -9.08 -5.79
C VAL A 126 31.12 -9.95 -6.34
N LYS A 127 32.28 -9.37 -6.48
CA LYS A 127 33.49 -10.10 -6.85
C LYS A 127 34.25 -10.61 -5.63
N ASN A 128 34.21 -9.86 -4.52
CA ASN A 128 34.93 -10.14 -3.29
C ASN A 128 33.97 -10.34 -2.13
N THR A 129 34.23 -11.28 -1.24
CA THR A 129 33.44 -11.53 -0.03
C THR A 129 33.37 -10.29 0.86
N GLU A 130 34.45 -9.49 0.93
CA GLU A 130 34.50 -8.27 1.74
C GLU A 130 33.44 -7.23 1.30
N ASP A 131 33.26 -7.03 -0.01
CA ASP A 131 32.23 -6.12 -0.53
C ASP A 131 30.83 -6.63 -0.18
N GLY A 132 30.60 -7.95 -0.24
CA GLY A 132 29.32 -8.57 0.10
C GLY A 132 28.97 -8.41 1.58
N THR A 133 29.93 -8.67 2.46
CA THR A 133 29.73 -8.51 3.91
C THR A 133 29.47 -7.05 4.30
N LYS A 134 30.18 -6.09 3.72
CA LYS A 134 29.92 -4.65 3.93
C LYS A 134 28.49 -4.24 3.56
N ILE A 135 27.94 -4.78 2.47
CA ILE A 135 26.56 -4.51 2.05
C ILE A 135 25.57 -5.14 3.02
N ILE A 136 25.79 -6.41 3.40
CA ILE A 136 24.90 -7.13 4.32
C ILE A 136 24.86 -6.47 5.69
N GLU A 137 26.01 -6.07 6.22
CA GLU A 137 26.11 -5.37 7.50
C GLU A 137 25.40 -4.00 7.49
N GLN A 138 25.21 -3.38 6.33
CA GLN A 138 24.41 -2.15 6.20
C GLN A 138 22.91 -2.44 6.16
N ILE A 139 22.49 -3.64 5.75
CA ILE A 139 21.07 -4.00 5.59
C ILE A 139 20.49 -4.62 6.86
N LEU A 140 21.10 -5.71 7.34
CA LEU A 140 20.52 -6.55 8.39
C LEU A 140 20.19 -5.82 9.71
N PRO A 141 20.96 -4.86 10.20
CA PRO A 141 20.67 -4.20 11.47
C PRO A 141 19.35 -3.42 11.51
N PHE A 142 18.81 -3.04 10.34
CA PHE A 142 17.52 -2.35 10.27
C PHE A 142 16.34 -3.30 10.43
N PHE A 143 16.55 -4.61 10.20
CA PHE A 143 15.49 -5.63 10.30
C PHE A 143 15.59 -6.37 11.64
N LYS A 144 14.72 -5.98 12.62
CA LYS A 144 14.69 -6.53 14.00
C LYS A 144 13.32 -7.10 14.41
N PRO A 145 12.76 -8.10 13.81
CA PRO A 145 12.99 -8.74 12.52
C PRO A 145 12.36 -7.98 11.34
N GLU A 146 11.61 -6.91 11.59
CA GLU A 146 10.89 -6.16 10.57
C GLU A 146 11.30 -4.68 10.54
N TRP A 147 11.17 -4.11 9.38
CA TRP A 147 11.25 -2.67 9.15
C TRP A 147 9.93 -2.19 8.57
N THR A 148 9.37 -1.12 9.14
CA THR A 148 8.04 -0.63 8.80
C THR A 148 8.09 0.84 8.41
N ALA A 149 7.43 1.19 7.32
CA ALA A 149 7.13 2.59 7.00
C ALA A 149 5.69 2.78 6.59
N SER A 150 5.18 3.98 6.84
CA SER A 150 3.84 4.40 6.46
C SER A 150 3.82 4.77 4.98
N VAL A 151 2.99 4.09 4.20
CA VAL A 151 2.83 4.31 2.76
C VAL A 151 1.42 4.78 2.46
N GLN A 152 1.30 5.90 1.74
CA GLN A 152 0.02 6.37 1.24
C GLN A 152 -0.41 5.51 0.04
N LEU A 153 -1.31 4.57 0.29
CA LEU A 153 -1.76 3.59 -0.71
C LEU A 153 -2.74 4.21 -1.70
N ILE A 154 -3.79 4.87 -1.19
CA ILE A 154 -4.83 5.48 -2.00
C ILE A 154 -5.02 6.93 -1.53
N PRO A 155 -4.41 7.91 -2.22
CA PRO A 155 -4.50 9.32 -1.84
C PRO A 155 -5.93 9.87 -1.87
N GLU A 156 -6.74 9.40 -2.82
CA GLU A 156 -8.13 9.84 -3.03
C GLU A 156 -9.04 9.57 -1.82
N HIS A 157 -8.72 8.54 -1.04
CA HIS A 157 -9.43 8.18 0.19
C HIS A 157 -8.63 8.47 1.46
N GLY A 158 -7.48 9.12 1.34
CA GLY A 158 -6.60 9.38 2.47
C GLY A 158 -6.06 8.12 3.15
N ILE A 159 -6.05 6.97 2.45
CA ILE A 159 -5.64 5.70 3.05
C ILE A 159 -4.12 5.63 3.11
N THR A 160 -3.61 5.76 4.32
CA THR A 160 -2.21 5.54 4.67
C THR A 160 -2.12 4.32 5.57
N MET A 161 -1.25 3.38 5.25
CA MET A 161 -1.04 2.17 6.03
C MET A 161 0.43 1.89 6.27
N ASP A 162 0.70 1.30 7.42
CA ASP A 162 2.03 0.82 7.78
C ASP A 162 2.28 -0.52 7.08
N ILE A 163 3.36 -0.57 6.33
CA ILE A 163 3.75 -1.73 5.54
C ILE A 163 5.04 -2.31 6.10
N PRO A 164 4.95 -3.35 6.91
CA PRO A 164 6.14 -4.03 7.42
C PRO A 164 6.77 -4.94 6.36
N ILE A 165 8.09 -4.87 6.29
CA ILE A 165 8.95 -5.78 5.53
C ILE A 165 9.71 -6.62 6.53
N VAL A 166 9.52 -7.93 6.49
CA VAL A 166 10.15 -8.89 7.39
C VAL A 166 11.29 -9.58 6.64
N HIS A 167 12.49 -9.57 7.21
CA HIS A 167 13.59 -10.40 6.71
C HIS A 167 13.35 -11.85 7.11
N VAL A 168 13.47 -12.78 6.14
CA VAL A 168 13.19 -14.21 6.34
C VAL A 168 14.46 -15.01 6.39
N ASP A 169 15.34 -14.85 5.39
CA ASP A 169 16.52 -15.70 5.20
C ASP A 169 17.60 -14.97 4.40
N THR A 170 18.86 -15.39 4.61
CA THR A 170 20.02 -14.96 3.83
C THR A 170 20.81 -16.19 3.37
N GLN A 171 20.90 -16.37 2.07
CA GLN A 171 21.64 -17.45 1.43
C GLN A 171 22.86 -16.91 0.71
N ILE A 172 23.95 -17.65 0.77
CA ILE A 172 25.22 -17.32 0.11
C ILE A 172 25.48 -18.40 -0.93
N GLU A 173 25.54 -18.03 -2.19
CA GLU A 173 25.87 -18.92 -3.30
C GLU A 173 27.19 -18.50 -3.91
N ASP A 174 28.16 -19.38 -3.91
CA ASP A 174 29.40 -19.23 -4.64
C ASP A 174 29.30 -20.05 -5.93
N GLN A 175 29.11 -19.39 -7.05
CA GLN A 175 29.08 -20.05 -8.36
C GLN A 175 30.51 -20.13 -8.90
N TYR A 176 31.14 -21.27 -8.65
CA TYR A 176 32.41 -21.61 -9.24
C TYR A 176 32.20 -22.64 -10.36
N ASP A 177 32.14 -22.17 -11.60
CA ASP A 177 32.18 -23.03 -12.79
C ASP A 177 33.66 -23.20 -13.24
N GLY A 178 34.28 -24.18 -12.72
CA GLY A 178 35.43 -25.00 -13.08
C GLY A 178 36.58 -24.47 -13.94
N SER A 179 36.60 -23.25 -14.46
CA SER A 179 37.67 -22.69 -15.28
C SER A 179 38.34 -21.48 -14.63
N PHE A 180 39.67 -21.55 -14.45
CA PHE A 180 40.48 -20.44 -13.92
C PHE A 180 40.35 -19.10 -14.71
N LYS A 181 39.66 -19.11 -15.83
CA LYS A 181 39.45 -17.92 -16.70
C LYS A 181 38.08 -17.26 -16.55
N GLU A 182 37.13 -17.91 -15.89
CA GLU A 182 35.79 -17.39 -15.72
C GLU A 182 35.70 -16.48 -14.50
N ARG A 183 34.88 -15.40 -14.61
CA ARG A 183 34.67 -14.44 -13.54
C ARG A 183 33.93 -15.13 -12.39
N GLN A 184 34.57 -15.29 -11.26
CA GLN A 184 33.92 -15.71 -10.03
C GLN A 184 32.95 -14.60 -9.56
N ILE A 185 31.66 -14.90 -9.49
CA ILE A 185 30.63 -14.00 -8.98
C ILE A 185 30.04 -14.64 -7.73
N LEU A 186 30.21 -13.96 -6.60
CA LEU A 186 29.54 -14.33 -5.36
C LEU A 186 28.14 -13.69 -5.36
N THR A 187 27.13 -14.50 -5.14
CA THR A 187 25.74 -14.07 -5.05
C THR A 187 25.19 -14.26 -3.65
N TYR A 188 24.77 -13.19 -3.01
CA TYR A 188 24.01 -13.24 -1.76
C TYR A 188 22.55 -13.03 -2.09
N THR A 189 21.68 -13.89 -1.57
CA THR A 189 20.23 -13.81 -1.73
C THR A 189 19.61 -13.55 -0.37
N LEU A 190 19.01 -12.36 -0.20
CA LEU A 190 18.24 -12.00 0.99
C LEU A 190 16.77 -12.12 0.66
N SER A 191 16.04 -12.94 1.40
CA SER A 191 14.61 -13.15 1.23
C SER A 191 13.82 -12.31 2.22
N PHE A 192 12.83 -11.59 1.72
CA PHE A 192 11.97 -10.73 2.50
C PHE A 192 10.50 -11.07 2.25
N ASN A 193 9.66 -10.82 3.24
CA ASN A 193 8.22 -10.92 3.13
C ASN A 193 7.59 -9.58 3.48
N MET A 194 6.96 -8.92 2.51
CA MET A 194 6.26 -7.67 2.69
C MET A 194 4.79 -7.95 3.01
N LYS A 195 4.30 -7.44 4.14
CA LYS A 195 2.90 -7.54 4.54
C LYS A 195 2.11 -6.36 3.96
N ALA A 196 1.45 -6.59 2.86
CA ALA A 196 0.77 -5.56 2.07
C ALA A 196 -0.76 -5.69 2.12
N TRP A 197 -1.46 -4.77 1.44
CA TRP A 197 -2.92 -4.73 1.32
C TRP A 197 -3.33 -4.47 -0.12
N LEU A 198 -4.33 -5.21 -0.60
CA LEU A 198 -4.98 -4.93 -1.89
C LEU A 198 -6.40 -4.43 -1.66
N PHE A 199 -6.75 -3.34 -2.31
CA PHE A 199 -8.07 -2.72 -2.23
C PHE A 199 -8.88 -3.00 -3.48
N GLY A 200 -10.20 -3.18 -3.27
CA GLY A 200 -11.17 -3.39 -4.34
C GLY A 200 -11.58 -2.09 -5.05
N PRO A 201 -12.62 -2.15 -5.88
CA PRO A 201 -13.16 -0.99 -6.57
C PRO A 201 -13.87 -0.02 -5.62
N GLU A 202 -13.92 1.24 -6.02
CA GLU A 202 -14.73 2.27 -5.39
C GLU A 202 -16.17 2.19 -5.92
N TYR A 203 -17.13 2.38 -5.02
CA TYR A 203 -18.54 2.48 -5.33
C TYR A 203 -19.07 3.85 -4.93
N LYS A 204 -19.79 4.51 -5.84
CA LYS A 204 -20.50 5.73 -5.54
C LYS A 204 -21.94 5.43 -5.20
N LYS A 205 -22.42 5.85 -4.05
CA LYS A 205 -23.79 5.65 -3.59
C LYS A 205 -24.40 6.97 -3.13
N PRO A 206 -25.66 7.24 -3.47
CA PRO A 206 -26.36 8.38 -2.90
C PRO A 206 -26.56 8.20 -1.41
N ILE A 207 -26.53 9.31 -0.67
CA ILE A 207 -26.85 9.34 0.76
C ILE A 207 -28.36 9.43 0.96
N ILE A 208 -28.85 8.86 2.06
CA ILE A 208 -30.25 8.97 2.48
C ILE A 208 -30.35 10.23 3.35
N LYS A 209 -31.04 11.26 2.88
CA LYS A 209 -31.25 12.51 3.63
C LYS A 209 -32.56 12.51 4.42
N PHE A 210 -33.56 11.78 4.01
CA PHE A 210 -34.83 11.70 4.72
C PHE A 210 -35.40 10.27 4.65
N SER A 211 -36.18 9.93 5.67
CA SER A 211 -36.91 8.67 5.75
C SER A 211 -38.37 8.97 6.08
N ASN A 212 -39.29 8.44 5.29
CA ASN A 212 -40.72 8.51 5.55
C ASN A 212 -41.27 7.12 5.84
N THR A 213 -41.87 6.93 6.99
CA THR A 213 -42.53 5.68 7.41
C THR A 213 -44.00 5.96 7.55
N ASN A 214 -44.82 5.34 6.72
CA ASN A 214 -46.28 5.47 6.76
C ASN A 214 -46.89 4.24 7.43
N PHE A 215 -47.85 4.43 8.30
CA PHE A 215 -48.59 3.39 9.00
C PHE A 215 -49.95 3.27 8.44
N TYR A 216 -50.43 2.05 8.14
CA TYR A 216 -51.72 1.73 7.57
C TYR A 216 -52.45 0.70 8.42
N THR A 217 -53.73 0.87 8.62
CA THR A 217 -54.61 -0.19 9.19
C THR A 217 -55.06 -1.18 8.14
N THR A 218 -55.30 -0.68 6.91
CA THR A 218 -55.63 -1.45 5.73
C THR A 218 -54.88 -0.89 4.52
N ALA A 219 -54.86 -1.57 3.39
CA ALA A 219 -54.05 -1.21 2.22
C ALA A 219 -54.22 0.25 1.74
N ASN A 220 -55.34 0.92 2.06
CA ASN A 220 -55.63 2.29 1.62
C ASN A 220 -55.91 3.28 2.77
N ASP A 221 -55.81 2.85 4.03
CA ASP A 221 -56.14 3.71 5.18
C ASP A 221 -54.87 4.02 6.01
N GLN A 222 -54.24 5.16 5.69
CA GLN A 222 -53.08 5.64 6.39
C GLN A 222 -53.47 6.32 7.71
N VAL A 223 -53.06 5.73 8.84
CA VAL A 223 -53.40 6.22 10.18
C VAL A 223 -52.33 7.11 10.78
N GLY A 224 -51.12 7.09 10.22
CA GLY A 224 -50.06 7.96 10.68
C GLY A 224 -48.80 7.87 9.81
N ALA A 225 -47.90 8.83 10.01
CA ALA A 225 -46.60 8.85 9.38
C ALA A 225 -45.53 9.40 10.33
N ILE A 226 -44.32 8.87 10.22
CA ILE A 226 -43.11 9.45 10.83
C ILE A 226 -42.20 9.87 9.68
N LYS A 227 -41.82 11.14 9.68
CA LYS A 227 -40.83 11.67 8.76
C LYS A 227 -39.59 12.11 9.57
N VAL A 228 -38.44 11.58 9.20
CA VAL A 228 -37.16 11.94 9.81
C VAL A 228 -36.33 12.68 8.76
N THR A 229 -35.87 13.89 9.12
CA THR A 229 -35.02 14.73 8.29
C THR A 229 -33.81 15.19 9.10
N PRO A 230 -32.65 15.45 8.47
CA PRO A 230 -31.52 16.07 9.16
C PRO A 230 -31.87 17.50 9.55
N GLY A 231 -31.36 17.98 10.68
CA GLY A 231 -31.56 19.34 11.18
C GLY A 231 -30.25 20.01 11.56
N MET A 232 -29.97 21.15 10.97
CA MET A 232 -28.81 22.00 11.24
C MET A 232 -29.22 23.44 11.17
N ASP A 233 -28.75 24.27 12.08
CA ASP A 233 -29.04 25.72 12.02
C ASP A 233 -28.14 26.46 10.99
N ALA A 234 -28.38 27.70 10.75
CA ALA A 234 -27.60 28.53 9.82
C ALA A 234 -26.13 28.73 10.25
N ASN A 235 -25.77 28.39 11.49
CA ASN A 235 -24.42 28.48 12.02
C ASN A 235 -23.67 27.13 11.91
N GLY A 236 -24.29 26.09 11.33
CA GLY A 236 -23.68 24.78 11.21
C GLY A 236 -23.77 23.93 12.48
N VAL A 237 -24.69 24.25 13.41
CA VAL A 237 -24.87 23.50 14.65
C VAL A 237 -26.06 22.56 14.54
N ALA A 238 -25.88 21.34 15.01
CA ALA A 238 -26.92 20.32 15.03
C ALA A 238 -28.17 20.79 15.80
N THR A 239 -29.37 20.67 15.19
CA THR A 239 -30.62 21.05 15.81
C THR A 239 -31.72 20.02 15.58
N SER A 240 -32.61 19.88 16.56
CA SER A 240 -33.87 19.13 16.43
C SER A 240 -35.07 20.03 16.20
N ASN A 241 -34.86 21.35 16.09
CA ASN A 241 -35.94 22.35 15.94
C ASN A 241 -36.20 22.63 14.45
N SER A 242 -37.41 22.27 13.99
CA SER A 242 -37.82 22.44 12.60
C SER A 242 -37.98 23.92 12.18
N LEU A 243 -38.04 24.87 13.13
CA LEU A 243 -38.22 26.28 12.82
C LEU A 243 -36.94 27.01 12.46
N ILE A 244 -35.78 26.49 12.88
CA ILE A 244 -34.48 27.14 12.68
C ILE A 244 -33.56 26.37 11.75
N THR A 245 -34.00 25.19 11.30
CA THR A 245 -33.18 24.33 10.43
C THR A 245 -33.08 24.91 9.01
N VAL A 246 -31.92 24.79 8.40
CA VAL A 246 -31.73 25.03 6.98
C VAL A 246 -32.36 23.89 6.15
N LEU A 247 -32.46 24.08 4.84
CA LEU A 247 -33.05 23.08 3.97
C LEU A 247 -32.19 21.77 4.00
N PRO A 248 -32.80 20.58 4.00
CA PRO A 248 -32.06 19.32 3.97
C PRO A 248 -31.12 19.16 2.75
N SER A 249 -31.36 19.95 1.67
CA SER A 249 -30.46 20.01 0.51
C SER A 249 -29.12 20.71 0.80
N GLU A 250 -29.10 21.60 1.79
CA GLU A 250 -27.92 22.38 2.18
C GLU A 250 -27.07 21.70 3.25
N ILE A 251 -27.56 20.62 3.83
CA ILE A 251 -26.84 19.81 4.83
C ILE A 251 -26.04 18.71 4.10
N TYR A 252 -24.73 18.67 4.35
CA TYR A 252 -23.83 17.69 3.80
C TYR A 252 -23.65 16.49 4.76
N ALA A 253 -23.11 15.40 4.25
CA ALA A 253 -23.00 14.16 5.02
C ALA A 253 -21.91 14.21 6.09
N ASP A 254 -20.97 15.15 6.01
CA ASP A 254 -19.89 15.40 6.97
C ASP A 254 -20.19 16.54 7.96
N ASP A 255 -21.32 17.24 7.78
CA ASP A 255 -21.75 18.23 8.74
C ASP A 255 -22.20 17.57 10.05
N ASP A 256 -22.05 18.28 11.14
CA ASP A 256 -22.64 17.88 12.42
C ASP A 256 -24.12 18.28 12.44
N PHE A 257 -24.99 17.28 12.28
CA PHE A 257 -26.44 17.50 12.22
C PHE A 257 -27.20 16.64 13.21
N GLY A 258 -28.32 17.21 13.71
CA GLY A 258 -29.32 16.50 14.51
C GLY A 258 -30.41 15.89 13.62
N TYR A 259 -31.47 15.41 14.25
CA TYR A 259 -32.61 14.82 13.55
C TYR A 259 -33.90 15.53 13.97
N ILE A 260 -34.69 15.91 12.97
CA ILE A 260 -36.04 16.43 13.15
C ILE A 260 -37.00 15.27 12.88
N ILE A 261 -37.85 14.97 13.85
CA ILE A 261 -38.84 13.90 13.77
C ILE A 261 -40.23 14.53 13.75
N GLU A 262 -40.87 14.53 12.59
CA GLU A 262 -42.26 14.94 12.41
C GLU A 262 -43.16 13.72 12.51
N ARG A 263 -44.17 13.76 13.40
CA ARG A 263 -45.16 12.71 13.62
C ARG A 263 -46.50 13.21 13.23
N THR A 264 -47.19 12.55 12.33
CA THR A 264 -48.50 12.93 11.81
C THR A 264 -49.47 11.77 11.98
N GLY A 265 -50.67 12.01 12.45
CA GLY A 265 -51.74 11.02 12.58
C GLY A 265 -52.12 10.68 14.02
N ASN A 266 -53.28 10.04 14.17
CA ASN A 266 -53.93 9.80 15.45
C ASN A 266 -53.27 8.71 16.32
N ILE A 267 -52.38 7.93 15.77
CA ILE A 267 -51.64 6.88 16.51
C ILE A 267 -50.58 7.41 17.47
N PHE A 268 -50.31 8.70 17.45
CA PHE A 268 -49.29 9.39 18.28
C PHE A 268 -49.93 10.33 19.31
N LEU A 269 -51.27 10.31 19.44
CA LEU A 269 -52.02 11.14 20.40
C LEU A 269 -52.22 10.32 21.72
N GLU A 270 -51.16 10.19 22.53
CA GLU A 270 -51.24 9.88 23.96
C GLU A 270 -50.49 10.93 24.74
#